data_fe74a01806f53c3bf33f8b62b1bd121f
#
_entry.id   fe74a01806f53c3bf33f8b62b1bd121f
#
_cell.length_a   1.000
_cell.length_b   1.000
_cell.length_c   1.000
_cell.angle_alpha   90.00
_cell.angle_beta   90.00
_cell.angle_gamma   90.00
#
_symmetry.space_group_name_H-M   'P 1'
#
loop_
_entity.id
_entity.type
_entity.pdbx_description
1 polymer ?
#
loop_
_entity_poly.entity_id
_entity_poly.type
_entity_poly.pdbx_seq_one_letter_code
_entity_poly.pdbx_strand_id
1 'polypeptide(L)'
;MSKFLKVFLFALLAFPFTANAVTVVSWGGAYTESQIKAYGDTYSDPGSIQWENYNGGLGEVRAQVESGNVTWDIVDVLPDQAITGCDEGLFEDISSLYGDFTAAPNGDSMIEDMAASGVTNLSDCCAPQIFWTYVVFYDPDAFSGEKPSKIADFFDPVKFPGKRGVHTW
;
A
#
# COMPACT_ATOMS: atom_id res chain seq x y z
N MET A 1 -25.94 -65.89 -22.70
CA MET A 1 -26.48 -64.52 -22.43
C MET A 1 -25.49 -63.80 -21.51
N SER A 2 -24.62 -62.99 -22.07
CA SER A 2 -23.54 -62.32 -21.38
C SER A 2 -24.04 -60.94 -20.85
N LYS A 3 -23.96 -60.78 -19.53
CA LYS A 3 -24.28 -59.50 -18.90
C LYS A 3 -23.03 -58.61 -18.92
N PHE A 4 -23.00 -57.62 -19.79
CA PHE A 4 -21.99 -56.56 -19.78
C PHE A 4 -22.24 -55.63 -18.59
N LEU A 5 -21.39 -55.74 -17.58
CA LEU A 5 -21.30 -54.78 -16.45
C LEU A 5 -20.53 -53.54 -16.93
N LYS A 6 -21.25 -52.46 -17.19
CA LYS A 6 -20.65 -51.16 -17.48
C LYS A 6 -20.18 -50.53 -16.17
N VAL A 7 -18.89 -50.63 -15.91
CA VAL A 7 -18.24 -49.85 -14.85
C VAL A 7 -18.09 -48.44 -15.36
N PHE A 8 -18.88 -47.50 -14.81
CA PHE A 8 -18.73 -46.08 -15.04
C PHE A 8 -17.63 -45.57 -14.10
N LEU A 9 -16.40 -45.41 -14.64
CA LEU A 9 -15.29 -44.83 -13.93
C LEU A 9 -15.53 -43.32 -13.85
N PHE A 10 -16.03 -42.86 -12.71
CA PHE A 10 -16.13 -41.42 -12.41
C PHE A 10 -14.72 -40.93 -12.11
N ALA A 11 -14.04 -40.37 -13.11
CA ALA A 11 -12.79 -39.65 -12.91
C ALA A 11 -13.12 -38.36 -12.15
N LEU A 12 -12.88 -38.36 -10.83
CA LEU A 12 -12.89 -37.16 -10.02
C LEU A 12 -11.72 -36.32 -10.51
N LEU A 13 -12.00 -35.34 -11.37
CA LEU A 13 -11.07 -34.26 -11.70
C LEU A 13 -10.89 -33.44 -10.42
N ALA A 14 -9.88 -33.79 -9.63
CA ALA A 14 -9.36 -32.91 -8.61
C ALA A 14 -8.76 -31.73 -9.34
N PHE A 15 -9.53 -30.64 -9.52
CA PHE A 15 -8.97 -29.35 -9.85
C PHE A 15 -8.07 -28.99 -8.68
N PRO A 16 -6.77 -28.76 -8.89
CA PRO A 16 -5.98 -28.14 -7.86
C PRO A 16 -6.62 -26.78 -7.56
N PHE A 17 -7.15 -26.59 -6.37
CA PHE A 17 -7.37 -25.28 -5.82
C PHE A 17 -5.97 -24.67 -5.68
N THR A 18 -5.51 -23.98 -6.69
CA THR A 18 -4.43 -23.04 -6.51
C THR A 18 -5.02 -21.96 -5.61
N ALA A 19 -4.62 -21.92 -4.34
CA ALA A 19 -4.82 -20.74 -3.54
C ALA A 19 -4.22 -19.60 -4.37
N ASN A 20 -5.03 -18.66 -4.82
CA ASN A 20 -4.52 -17.49 -5.52
C ASN A 20 -3.61 -16.78 -4.53
N ALA A 21 -2.39 -16.48 -4.96
CA ALA A 21 -1.51 -15.64 -4.18
C ALA A 21 -2.18 -14.29 -3.98
N VAL A 22 -2.04 -13.71 -2.78
CA VAL A 22 -2.52 -12.36 -2.49
C VAL A 22 -1.60 -11.37 -3.19
N THR A 23 -2.15 -10.53 -4.05
CA THR A 23 -1.38 -9.49 -4.75
C THR A 23 -1.40 -8.21 -3.94
N VAL A 24 -0.23 -7.81 -3.45
CA VAL A 24 0.00 -6.55 -2.74
C VAL A 24 0.70 -5.57 -3.65
N VAL A 25 0.09 -4.41 -3.84
CA VAL A 25 0.58 -3.38 -4.76
C VAL A 25 1.06 -2.16 -4.00
N SER A 26 2.28 -1.73 -4.28
CA SER A 26 2.95 -0.66 -3.57
C SER A 26 3.69 0.31 -4.49
N TRP A 27 4.36 1.30 -3.93
CA TRP A 27 5.01 2.41 -4.65
C TRP A 27 6.38 2.06 -5.25
N GLY A 28 6.91 0.87 -4.98
CA GLY A 28 8.18 0.41 -5.52
C GLY A 28 9.43 0.83 -4.74
N GLY A 29 10.58 0.40 -5.26
CA GLY A 29 11.90 0.72 -4.73
C GLY A 29 12.10 0.32 -3.27
N ALA A 30 12.88 1.10 -2.55
CA ALA A 30 13.22 0.85 -1.15
C ALA A 30 11.97 0.81 -0.23
N TYR A 31 10.89 1.46 -0.62
CA TYR A 31 9.65 1.45 0.14
C TYR A 31 9.00 0.05 0.10
N THR A 32 8.75 -0.50 -1.07
CA THR A 32 8.23 -1.89 -1.19
C THR A 32 9.18 -2.91 -0.56
N GLU A 33 10.49 -2.75 -0.73
CA GLU A 33 11.48 -3.62 -0.07
C GLU A 33 11.39 -3.57 1.45
N SER A 34 11.09 -2.40 2.02
CA SER A 34 10.90 -2.27 3.47
C SER A 34 9.63 -2.98 3.96
N GLN A 35 8.56 -2.93 3.17
CA GLN A 35 7.31 -3.63 3.47
C GLN A 35 7.49 -5.14 3.39
N ILE A 36 8.17 -5.64 2.36
CA ILE A 36 8.50 -7.07 2.24
C ILE A 36 9.23 -7.54 3.49
N LYS A 37 10.26 -6.82 3.94
CA LYS A 37 11.03 -7.17 5.12
C LYS A 37 10.26 -7.05 6.43
N ALA A 38 9.38 -6.04 6.54
CA ALA A 38 8.68 -5.75 7.78
C ALA A 38 7.53 -6.75 8.04
N TYR A 39 6.78 -7.12 7.03
CA TYR A 39 5.62 -7.99 7.16
C TYR A 39 5.48 -9.08 6.09
N GLY A 40 5.98 -8.86 4.89
CA GLY A 40 5.95 -9.89 3.85
C GLY A 40 6.73 -11.15 4.25
N ASP A 41 8.00 -11.00 4.61
CA ASP A 41 8.88 -12.10 5.02
C ASP A 41 8.48 -12.72 6.38
N THR A 42 7.74 -11.96 7.21
CA THR A 42 7.28 -12.41 8.53
C THR A 42 5.89 -13.05 8.50
N TYR A 43 5.20 -12.96 7.38
CA TYR A 43 3.92 -13.61 7.21
C TYR A 43 4.07 -15.14 7.29
N SER A 44 3.04 -15.84 7.76
CA SER A 44 3.09 -17.29 7.98
C SER A 44 3.33 -18.10 6.69
N ASP A 45 2.98 -17.54 5.54
CA ASP A 45 3.23 -18.11 4.22
C ASP A 45 3.69 -17.00 3.24
N PRO A 46 4.97 -16.59 3.31
CA PRO A 46 5.49 -15.52 2.45
C PRO A 46 5.37 -15.81 0.95
N GLY A 47 5.38 -17.10 0.58
CA GLY A 47 5.24 -17.54 -0.80
C GLY A 47 3.84 -17.34 -1.40
N SER A 48 2.83 -17.07 -0.55
CA SER A 48 1.47 -16.76 -0.99
C SER A 48 1.25 -15.27 -1.29
N ILE A 49 2.27 -14.43 -1.14
CA ILE A 49 2.18 -13.00 -1.42
C ILE A 49 2.93 -12.68 -2.72
N GLN A 50 2.25 -12.02 -3.65
CA GLN A 50 2.84 -11.42 -4.83
C GLN A 50 2.92 -9.91 -4.64
N TRP A 51 4.08 -9.33 -4.99
CA TRP A 51 4.32 -7.90 -4.87
C TRP A 51 4.37 -7.26 -6.24
N GLU A 52 3.55 -6.24 -6.43
CA GLU A 52 3.57 -5.40 -7.64
C GLU A 52 3.83 -3.94 -7.26
N ASN A 53 4.27 -3.16 -8.25
CA ASN A 53 4.51 -1.74 -8.05
C ASN A 53 3.71 -0.93 -9.06
N TYR A 54 3.22 0.23 -8.61
CA TYR A 54 2.49 1.16 -9.44
C TYR A 54 2.91 2.60 -9.16
N ASN A 55 2.41 3.55 -9.94
CA ASN A 55 2.77 4.97 -9.80
C ASN A 55 1.76 5.79 -9.00
N GLY A 56 0.87 5.14 -8.26
CA GLY A 56 -0.17 5.79 -7.47
C GLY A 56 -1.41 6.19 -8.29
N GLY A 57 -2.41 6.71 -7.57
CA GLY A 57 -3.68 7.12 -8.13
C GLY A 57 -4.72 6.00 -8.21
N LEU A 58 -5.97 6.39 -8.49
CA LEU A 58 -7.11 5.46 -8.53
C LEU A 58 -7.45 4.96 -9.93
N GLY A 59 -6.73 5.39 -10.97
CA GLY A 59 -7.09 5.11 -12.36
C GLY A 59 -7.11 3.61 -12.68
N GLU A 60 -6.07 2.88 -12.28
CA GLU A 60 -5.99 1.44 -12.54
C GLU A 60 -6.92 0.64 -11.62
N VAL A 61 -7.03 1.03 -10.35
CA VAL A 61 -8.01 0.43 -9.42
C VAL A 61 -9.41 0.53 -10.00
N ARG A 62 -9.81 1.73 -10.45
CA ARG A 62 -11.12 1.95 -11.05
C ARG A 62 -11.33 1.09 -12.31
N ALA A 63 -10.33 1.01 -13.18
CA ALA A 63 -10.41 0.20 -14.40
C ALA A 63 -10.62 -1.29 -14.09
N GLN A 64 -9.96 -1.82 -13.06
CA GLN A 64 -10.12 -3.22 -12.63
C GLN A 64 -11.52 -3.46 -12.06
N VAL A 65 -11.99 -2.59 -11.17
CA VAL A 65 -13.32 -2.72 -10.55
C VAL A 65 -14.43 -2.59 -11.59
N GLU A 66 -14.39 -1.56 -12.44
CA GLU A 66 -15.40 -1.33 -13.48
C GLU A 66 -15.46 -2.45 -14.54
N SER A 67 -14.32 -3.07 -14.84
CA SER A 67 -14.28 -4.21 -15.75
C SER A 67 -14.70 -5.54 -15.11
N GLY A 68 -14.81 -5.59 -13.77
CA GLY A 68 -15.05 -6.81 -13.03
C GLY A 68 -13.87 -7.81 -13.07
N ASN A 69 -12.69 -7.33 -13.42
CA ASN A 69 -11.47 -8.13 -13.49
C ASN A 69 -10.45 -7.58 -12.49
N VAL A 70 -10.71 -7.79 -11.20
CA VAL A 70 -9.83 -7.34 -10.10
C VAL A 70 -8.70 -8.34 -9.93
N THR A 71 -7.47 -7.88 -10.06
CA THR A 71 -6.24 -8.68 -9.87
C THR A 71 -5.40 -8.19 -8.70
N TRP A 72 -5.70 -7.03 -8.14
CA TRP A 72 -5.05 -6.45 -6.99
C TRP A 72 -5.91 -6.65 -5.75
N ASP A 73 -5.37 -7.35 -4.76
CA ASP A 73 -6.11 -7.64 -3.53
C ASP A 73 -5.89 -6.55 -2.48
N ILE A 74 -4.67 -6.02 -2.40
CA ILE A 74 -4.29 -4.95 -1.48
C ILE A 74 -3.50 -3.90 -2.24
N VAL A 75 -3.82 -2.63 -2.06
CA VAL A 75 -3.12 -1.53 -2.72
C VAL A 75 -2.80 -0.40 -1.73
N ASP A 76 -1.55 0.06 -1.76
CA ASP A 76 -1.12 1.24 -1.04
C ASP A 76 -1.63 2.50 -1.73
N VAL A 77 -2.34 3.34 -1.00
CA VAL A 77 -2.88 4.60 -1.50
C VAL A 77 -2.61 5.74 -0.53
N LEU A 78 -2.66 6.97 -1.02
CA LEU A 78 -2.64 8.15 -0.16
C LEU A 78 -3.98 8.31 0.57
N PRO A 79 -4.01 9.00 1.72
CA PRO A 79 -5.23 9.17 2.52
C PRO A 79 -6.42 9.76 1.75
N ASP A 80 -6.18 10.74 0.89
CA ASP A 80 -7.19 11.33 0.03
C ASP A 80 -7.74 10.35 -1.02
N GLN A 81 -6.87 9.50 -1.54
CA GLN A 81 -7.25 8.42 -2.46
C GLN A 81 -8.02 7.31 -1.76
N ALA A 82 -7.66 6.99 -0.51
CA ALA A 82 -8.38 6.02 0.30
C ALA A 82 -9.83 6.47 0.55
N ILE A 83 -10.03 7.73 0.93
CA ILE A 83 -11.35 8.32 1.14
C ILE A 83 -12.15 8.32 -0.17
N THR A 84 -11.57 8.85 -1.25
CA THR A 84 -12.23 8.92 -2.56
C THR A 84 -12.59 7.53 -3.08
N GLY A 85 -11.67 6.58 -3.00
CA GLY A 85 -11.90 5.23 -3.49
C GLY A 85 -12.95 4.47 -2.67
N CYS A 86 -13.05 4.74 -1.36
CA CYS A 86 -14.11 4.20 -0.51
C CYS A 86 -15.47 4.78 -0.90
N ASP A 87 -15.56 6.12 -1.06
CA ASP A 87 -16.80 6.81 -1.45
C ASP A 87 -17.29 6.38 -2.83
N GLU A 88 -16.39 6.06 -3.75
CA GLU A 88 -16.69 5.56 -5.08
C GLU A 88 -16.97 4.03 -5.11
N GLY A 89 -16.84 3.33 -4.00
CA GLY A 89 -17.05 1.88 -3.92
C GLY A 89 -15.96 1.06 -4.64
N LEU A 90 -14.74 1.60 -4.73
CA LEU A 90 -13.57 0.92 -5.31
C LEU A 90 -12.87 -0.01 -4.32
N PHE A 91 -13.09 0.22 -3.03
CA PHE A 91 -12.50 -0.54 -1.93
C PHE A 91 -13.59 -1.16 -1.06
N GLU A 92 -13.33 -2.33 -0.54
CA GLU A 92 -14.19 -3.00 0.42
C GLU A 92 -14.11 -2.35 1.80
N ASP A 93 -15.24 -2.36 2.53
CA ASP A 93 -15.29 -1.96 3.93
C ASP A 93 -14.56 -2.99 4.81
N ILE A 94 -13.47 -2.57 5.46
CA ILE A 94 -12.66 -3.39 6.35
C ILE A 94 -12.83 -3.01 7.83
N SER A 95 -13.81 -2.18 8.17
CA SER A 95 -14.02 -1.70 9.55
C SER A 95 -14.24 -2.84 10.54
N SER A 96 -14.79 -3.96 10.11
CA SER A 96 -14.94 -5.17 10.92
C SER A 96 -13.62 -5.81 11.34
N LEU A 97 -12.53 -5.52 10.64
CA LEU A 97 -11.19 -6.05 10.94
C LEU A 97 -10.44 -5.18 11.97
N TYR A 98 -10.90 -3.96 12.24
CA TYR A 98 -10.19 -3.03 13.12
C TYR A 98 -10.02 -3.56 14.56
N GLY A 99 -10.93 -4.41 15.02
CA GLY A 99 -10.81 -5.07 16.33
C GLY A 99 -9.68 -6.10 16.40
N ASP A 100 -9.25 -6.61 15.25
CA ASP A 100 -8.18 -7.61 15.12
C ASP A 100 -6.79 -6.96 14.93
N PHE A 101 -6.73 -5.66 14.67
CA PHE A 101 -5.47 -4.91 14.65
C PHE A 101 -4.90 -4.85 16.06
N THR A 102 -4.08 -5.84 16.34
CA THR A 102 -3.49 -6.05 17.65
C THR A 102 -2.56 -4.92 18.05
N ALA A 103 -2.41 -4.81 19.33
CA ALA A 103 -1.69 -3.80 20.06
C ALA A 103 -0.30 -3.52 19.48
N ALA A 104 0.03 -2.24 19.40
CA ALA A 104 1.39 -1.76 19.34
C ALA A 104 2.22 -2.38 20.51
N PRO A 105 3.56 -2.41 20.43
CA PRO A 105 4.41 -2.99 21.48
C PRO A 105 4.19 -2.41 22.90
N ASN A 106 3.61 -1.22 23.01
CA ASN A 106 3.23 -0.57 24.27
C ASN A 106 1.89 -1.08 24.85
N GLY A 107 1.16 -1.93 24.12
CA GLY A 107 -0.14 -2.48 24.55
C GLY A 107 -1.36 -1.68 24.12
N ASP A 108 -1.19 -0.51 23.48
CA ASP A 108 -2.28 0.29 22.95
C ASP A 108 -2.77 -0.30 21.61
N SER A 109 -4.01 -0.07 21.23
CA SER A 109 -4.46 -0.45 19.90
C SER A 109 -3.78 0.42 18.86
N MET A 110 -3.48 -0.13 17.69
CA MET A 110 -2.88 0.63 16.59
C MET A 110 -3.75 1.84 16.22
N ILE A 111 -5.05 1.71 16.28
CA ILE A 111 -6.03 2.78 16.01
C ILE A 111 -5.94 3.90 17.05
N GLU A 112 -5.79 3.55 18.34
CA GLU A 112 -5.62 4.53 19.42
C GLU A 112 -4.29 5.28 19.31
N ASP A 113 -3.19 4.57 19.01
CA ASP A 113 -1.88 5.16 18.76
C ASP A 113 -1.91 6.14 17.58
N MET A 114 -2.63 5.80 16.53
CA MET A 114 -2.77 6.65 15.36
C MET A 114 -3.63 7.87 15.64
N ALA A 115 -4.73 7.70 16.36
CA ALA A 115 -5.56 8.83 16.79
C ALA A 115 -4.77 9.77 17.71
N ALA A 116 -3.96 9.25 18.62
CA ALA A 116 -3.06 10.02 19.47
C ALA A 116 -1.99 10.77 18.66
N SER A 117 -1.59 10.22 17.51
CA SER A 117 -0.67 10.85 16.55
C SER A 117 -1.35 11.86 15.60
N GLY A 118 -2.65 12.12 15.78
CA GLY A 118 -3.42 13.07 14.97
C GLY A 118 -3.95 12.51 13.65
N VAL A 119 -3.86 11.20 13.43
CA VAL A 119 -4.45 10.52 12.28
C VAL A 119 -5.88 10.11 12.63
N THR A 120 -6.82 11.02 12.41
CA THR A 120 -8.22 10.82 12.83
C THR A 120 -9.19 10.55 11.70
N ASN A 121 -8.78 10.73 10.44
CA ASN A 121 -9.65 10.59 9.28
C ASN A 121 -9.30 9.33 8.50
N LEU A 122 -9.54 8.19 9.12
CA LEU A 122 -9.45 6.92 8.41
C LEU A 122 -10.78 6.67 7.70
N SER A 123 -10.69 6.21 6.47
CA SER A 123 -11.81 5.64 5.77
C SER A 123 -12.07 4.22 6.30
N ASP A 124 -13.33 3.80 6.35
CA ASP A 124 -13.71 2.43 6.72
C ASP A 124 -13.15 1.36 5.77
N CYS A 125 -12.61 1.77 4.63
CA CYS A 125 -12.03 0.89 3.61
C CYS A 125 -10.50 0.81 3.67
N CYS A 126 -9.81 1.42 4.64
CA CYS A 126 -8.36 1.42 4.67
C CYS A 126 -7.78 1.31 6.08
N ALA A 127 -6.63 0.64 6.17
CA ALA A 127 -5.81 0.62 7.36
C ALA A 127 -4.59 1.53 7.15
N PRO A 128 -4.27 2.39 8.10
CA PRO A 128 -3.07 3.21 8.04
C PRO A 128 -1.82 2.34 8.23
N GLN A 129 -0.76 2.68 7.51
CA GLN A 129 0.42 1.85 7.44
C GLN A 129 1.72 2.59 7.77
N ILE A 130 1.89 3.83 7.29
CA ILE A 130 3.14 4.56 7.39
C ILE A 130 2.89 6.06 7.53
N PHE A 131 3.80 6.73 8.23
CA PHE A 131 3.92 8.18 8.20
C PHE A 131 5.07 8.58 7.29
N TRP A 132 4.88 9.62 6.52
CA TRP A 132 5.91 10.19 5.66
C TRP A 132 5.85 11.72 5.70
N THR A 133 6.94 12.36 5.32
CA THR A 133 7.00 13.82 5.24
C THR A 133 7.87 14.27 4.07
N TYR A 134 7.56 15.43 3.54
CA TYR A 134 8.46 16.14 2.63
C TYR A 134 9.45 16.95 3.43
N VAL A 135 10.70 16.89 3.02
CA VAL A 135 11.77 17.69 3.59
C VAL A 135 12.50 18.45 2.48
N VAL A 136 12.95 19.66 2.81
CA VAL A 136 13.90 20.39 1.95
C VAL A 136 15.30 20.07 2.44
N PHE A 137 16.14 19.63 1.55
CA PHE A 137 17.55 19.37 1.82
C PHE A 137 18.43 20.09 0.81
N TYR A 138 19.67 20.29 1.16
CA TYR A 138 20.68 20.91 0.31
C TYR A 138 22.05 20.28 0.57
N ASP A 139 22.96 20.43 -0.39
CA ASP A 139 24.37 20.08 -0.22
C ASP A 139 25.06 21.18 0.60
N PRO A 140 25.53 20.91 1.83
CA PRO A 140 26.15 21.90 2.68
C PRO A 140 27.46 22.46 2.10
N ASP A 141 28.13 21.73 1.22
CA ASP A 141 29.39 22.13 0.59
C ASP A 141 29.18 23.08 -0.60
N ALA A 142 27.93 23.14 -1.09
CA ALA A 142 27.54 24.09 -2.14
C ALA A 142 27.54 25.57 -1.66
N PHE A 143 27.59 25.81 -0.35
CA PHE A 143 27.52 27.13 0.26
C PHE A 143 28.72 27.40 1.15
N SER A 144 29.61 28.29 0.73
CA SER A 144 30.80 28.69 1.48
C SER A 144 30.53 29.72 2.62
N GLY A 145 29.35 30.33 2.61
CA GLY A 145 28.93 31.34 3.59
C GLY A 145 27.72 30.95 4.40
N GLU A 146 26.75 31.84 4.50
CA GLU A 146 25.47 31.53 5.15
C GLU A 146 24.77 30.38 4.43
N LYS A 147 24.21 29.44 5.21
CA LYS A 147 23.53 28.28 4.68
C LYS A 147 22.00 28.43 4.79
N PRO A 148 21.22 27.84 3.87
CA PRO A 148 19.76 27.79 3.98
C PRO A 148 19.34 27.18 5.33
N SER A 149 18.37 27.80 6.02
CA SER A 149 17.93 27.38 7.35
C SER A 149 16.40 27.34 7.52
N LYS A 150 15.66 27.84 6.55
CA LYS A 150 14.18 27.88 6.55
C LYS A 150 13.64 27.65 5.15
N ILE A 151 12.39 27.24 5.08
CA ILE A 151 11.72 26.92 3.81
C ILE A 151 11.73 28.12 2.82
N ALA A 152 11.66 29.37 3.33
CA ALA A 152 11.71 30.55 2.48
C ALA A 152 13.03 30.70 1.70
N ASP A 153 14.13 30.13 2.22
CA ASP A 153 15.45 30.22 1.58
C ASP A 153 15.48 29.35 0.30
N PHE A 154 14.64 28.33 0.20
CA PHE A 154 14.45 27.55 -1.01
C PHE A 154 13.95 28.42 -2.17
N PHE A 155 13.14 29.43 -1.90
CA PHE A 155 12.54 30.34 -2.88
C PHE A 155 13.33 31.61 -3.10
N ASP A 156 14.51 31.79 -2.48
CA ASP A 156 15.40 32.92 -2.66
C ASP A 156 16.64 32.53 -3.51
N PRO A 157 16.55 32.55 -4.86
CA PRO A 157 17.67 32.20 -5.74
C PRO A 157 18.73 33.28 -5.80
N VAL A 158 18.48 34.49 -5.26
CA VAL A 158 19.44 35.57 -5.21
C VAL A 158 20.41 35.37 -4.05
N LYS A 159 19.88 35.08 -2.88
CA LYS A 159 20.67 34.79 -1.68
C LYS A 159 21.34 33.42 -1.72
N PHE A 160 20.62 32.44 -2.21
CA PHE A 160 21.06 31.06 -2.32
C PHE A 160 20.98 30.60 -3.77
N PRO A 161 21.96 30.95 -4.61
CA PRO A 161 21.94 30.54 -6.03
C PRO A 161 22.07 29.03 -6.21
N GLY A 162 21.57 28.54 -7.34
CA GLY A 162 21.66 27.13 -7.72
C GLY A 162 20.34 26.56 -8.24
N LYS A 163 20.37 25.31 -8.66
CA LYS A 163 19.18 24.59 -9.16
C LYS A 163 18.27 24.18 -8.00
N ARG A 164 16.96 24.16 -8.28
CA ARG A 164 15.94 23.60 -7.37
C ARG A 164 15.40 22.34 -8.02
N GLY A 165 15.37 21.26 -7.24
CA GLY A 165 14.62 20.07 -7.58
C GLY A 165 13.29 20.07 -6.83
N VAL A 166 12.21 19.84 -7.54
CA VAL A 166 10.88 19.64 -6.96
C VAL A 166 10.28 18.36 -7.53
N HIS A 167 9.47 17.70 -6.73
CA HIS A 167 8.74 16.55 -7.20
C HIS A 167 7.63 17.02 -8.16
N THR A 168 7.48 16.34 -9.29
CA THR A 168 6.38 16.54 -10.24
C THR A 168 5.46 15.35 -10.16
N TRP A 169 4.25 15.58 -9.73
CA TRP A 169 3.18 14.57 -9.78
C TRP A 169 2.52 14.55 -11.15
#